data_84dda356087f8a1f844d9e9aa54f7b7e
#
_entry.id   84dda356087f8a1f844d9e9aa54f7b7e
#
_cell.length_a   1.000
_cell.length_b   1.000
_cell.length_c   1.000
_cell.angle_alpha   90.00
_cell.angle_beta   90.00
_cell.angle_gamma   90.00
#
_symmetry.space_group_name_H-M   'P 1'
#
loop_
_entity.id
_entity.type
_entity.pdbx_description
1 polymer ?
#
loop_
_entity_poly.entity_id
_entity_poly.type
_entity_poly.pdbx_seq_one_letter_code
_entity_poly.pdbx_strand_id
1 'polypeptide(L)'
;GDNIAIGGFTPNGDPKAVFRELSKRAVREHEEGRPFKVGIFSGASSCQSIEGDMAKAHAIKFRAPFSTNKDFREHVNMGEIEYEDTHLGHMAERLRHGFYGDMDWLIVEASDIEEYDDECHLSLTSAGGIVATAARLAKRVIIELNHFHSPRSRMLHDTYEPGECGFGRKPIPIINVLDKVGNNYITIDAKKIVGVVECKIPEEARTFKALT
;
A
#
# COMPACT_ATOMS: atom_id res chain seq x y z
N GLY A 1 14.80 -8.78 -6.83
CA GLY A 1 13.34 -8.89 -6.82
C GLY A 1 12.70 -7.51 -6.92
N ASP A 2 11.44 -7.46 -7.28
CA ASP A 2 10.69 -6.25 -7.55
C ASP A 2 10.39 -5.44 -6.29
N ASN A 3 10.15 -4.14 -6.45
CA ASN A 3 9.67 -3.26 -5.42
C ASN A 3 8.15 -3.09 -5.52
N ILE A 4 7.45 -3.32 -4.42
CA ILE A 4 6.00 -3.27 -4.32
C ILE A 4 5.60 -2.15 -3.35
N ALA A 5 4.93 -1.12 -3.86
CA ALA A 5 4.22 -0.17 -3.02
C ALA A 5 2.82 -0.70 -2.71
N ILE A 6 2.32 -0.44 -1.52
CA ILE A 6 0.98 -0.86 -1.09
C ILE A 6 0.17 0.29 -0.54
N GLY A 7 -1.13 0.17 -0.66
CA GLY A 7 -2.10 1.01 0.05
C GLY A 7 -2.15 0.68 1.54
N GLY A 8 -3.00 1.40 2.25
CA GLY A 8 -3.30 1.14 3.64
C GLY A 8 -2.46 1.92 4.65
N PHE A 9 -2.92 1.87 5.90
CA PHE A 9 -2.28 2.51 7.04
C PHE A 9 -2.72 1.83 8.35
N THR A 10 -1.79 1.20 9.07
CA THR A 10 -1.95 0.66 10.45
C THR A 10 -3.12 -0.33 10.64
N PRO A 11 -3.15 -1.41 10.18
CA PRO A 11 -3.44 -2.21 9.00
C PRO A 11 -4.87 -2.02 8.44
N ASN A 12 -5.27 -0.77 8.21
CA ASN A 12 -6.54 -0.43 7.57
C ASN A 12 -6.31 -0.15 6.08
N GLY A 13 -7.17 -0.66 5.21
CA GLY A 13 -7.10 -0.46 3.76
C GLY A 13 -5.94 -1.22 3.08
N ASP A 14 -5.42 -2.24 3.72
CA ASP A 14 -4.33 -3.07 3.20
C ASP A 14 -4.87 -4.14 2.22
N PRO A 15 -4.21 -4.38 1.08
CA PRO A 15 -4.53 -5.51 0.21
C PRO A 15 -4.13 -6.83 0.88
N LYS A 16 -5.07 -7.73 1.08
CA LYS A 16 -4.89 -8.96 1.84
C LYS A 16 -4.85 -10.22 0.98
N ALA A 17 -5.75 -10.32 -0.01
CA ALA A 17 -5.90 -11.51 -0.83
C ALA A 17 -4.66 -11.78 -1.68
N VAL A 18 -4.14 -10.75 -2.34
CA VAL A 18 -2.94 -10.85 -3.19
C VAL A 18 -1.73 -11.29 -2.37
N PHE A 19 -1.51 -10.71 -1.20
CA PHE A 19 -0.35 -11.04 -0.36
C PHE A 19 -0.45 -12.45 0.25
N ARG A 20 -1.64 -12.94 0.55
CA ARG A 20 -1.85 -14.34 0.96
C ARG A 20 -1.42 -15.32 -0.14
N GLU A 21 -1.66 -15.00 -1.39
CA GLU A 21 -1.21 -15.85 -2.50
C GLU A 21 0.28 -15.67 -2.80
N LEU A 22 0.81 -14.45 -2.65
CA LEU A 22 2.27 -14.20 -2.82
C LEU A 22 3.09 -14.96 -1.78
N SER A 23 2.67 -15.01 -0.51
CA SER A 23 3.37 -15.79 0.51
C SER A 23 3.38 -17.28 0.21
N LYS A 24 2.25 -17.85 -0.22
CA LYS A 24 2.16 -19.26 -0.65
C LYS A 24 3.05 -19.54 -1.88
N ARG A 25 3.06 -18.60 -2.83
CA ARG A 25 3.93 -18.72 -4.01
C ARG A 25 5.40 -18.69 -3.60
N ALA A 26 5.79 -17.78 -2.71
CA ALA A 26 7.17 -17.70 -2.24
C ALA A 26 7.65 -19.03 -1.63
N VAL A 27 6.81 -19.66 -0.79
CA VAL A 27 7.13 -20.97 -0.23
C VAL A 27 7.39 -22.01 -1.34
N ARG A 28 6.48 -22.12 -2.31
CA ARG A 28 6.65 -23.05 -3.45
C ARG A 28 7.92 -22.76 -4.26
N GLU A 29 8.21 -21.49 -4.56
CA GLU A 29 9.42 -21.12 -5.30
C GLU A 29 10.68 -21.54 -4.54
N HIS A 30 10.71 -21.33 -3.22
CA HIS A 30 11.84 -21.72 -2.37
C HIS A 30 11.99 -23.25 -2.28
N GLU A 31 10.91 -24.02 -2.17
CA GLU A 31 10.92 -25.47 -2.20
C GLU A 31 11.51 -26.02 -3.52
N GLU A 32 11.31 -25.30 -4.62
CA GLU A 32 11.85 -25.62 -5.93
C GLU A 32 13.26 -25.01 -6.16
N GLY A 33 13.88 -24.42 -5.14
CA GLY A 33 15.22 -23.83 -5.20
C GLY A 33 15.30 -22.50 -5.95
N ARG A 34 14.17 -21.85 -6.24
CA ARG A 34 14.12 -20.54 -6.90
C ARG A 34 14.00 -19.41 -5.87
N PRO A 35 14.86 -18.38 -5.93
CA PRO A 35 14.79 -17.26 -5.00
C PRO A 35 13.56 -16.40 -5.28
N PHE A 36 12.79 -16.10 -4.25
CA PHE A 36 11.65 -15.20 -4.31
C PHE A 36 11.71 -14.20 -3.17
N LYS A 37 12.12 -12.97 -3.44
CA LYS A 37 12.13 -11.88 -2.45
C LYS A 37 11.73 -10.56 -3.11
N VAL A 38 10.94 -9.75 -2.41
CA VAL A 38 10.45 -8.44 -2.86
C VAL A 38 10.74 -7.36 -1.83
N GLY A 39 10.86 -6.11 -2.30
CA GLY A 39 10.82 -4.93 -1.42
C GLY A 39 9.38 -4.51 -1.19
N ILE A 40 9.02 -4.13 0.04
CA ILE A 40 7.66 -3.70 0.39
C ILE A 40 7.69 -2.29 0.98
N PHE A 41 6.88 -1.39 0.43
CA PHE A 41 6.80 0.02 0.80
C PHE A 41 5.35 0.41 1.08
N SER A 42 5.09 0.98 2.25
CA SER A 42 3.73 1.36 2.67
C SER A 42 3.71 2.73 3.36
N GLY A 43 2.53 3.20 3.73
CA GLY A 43 2.37 4.42 4.53
C GLY A 43 2.76 4.23 5.99
N ALA A 44 2.62 3.01 6.53
CA ALA A 44 2.90 2.65 7.91
C ALA A 44 3.01 1.13 8.06
N SER A 45 2.90 0.60 9.28
CA SER A 45 2.74 -0.83 9.56
C SER A 45 1.55 -1.41 8.79
N SER A 46 1.65 -2.64 8.36
CA SER A 46 0.64 -3.33 7.56
C SER A 46 0.10 -4.58 8.26
N CYS A 47 -0.87 -5.25 7.63
CA CYS A 47 -1.54 -6.42 8.18
C CYS A 47 -0.64 -7.68 8.23
N GLN A 48 -1.15 -8.72 8.90
CA GLN A 48 -0.42 -9.99 9.08
C GLN A 48 -0.02 -10.63 7.75
N SER A 49 -0.90 -10.62 6.76
CA SER A 49 -0.61 -11.25 5.45
C SER A 49 0.52 -10.56 4.68
N ILE A 50 0.75 -9.26 4.92
CA ILE A 50 1.81 -8.48 4.26
C ILE A 50 3.12 -8.58 5.02
N GLU A 51 3.10 -8.36 6.33
CA GLU A 51 4.33 -8.31 7.12
C GLU A 51 4.70 -9.69 7.69
N GLY A 52 3.78 -10.33 8.39
CA GLY A 52 4.07 -11.58 9.10
C GLY A 52 4.19 -12.79 8.19
N ASP A 53 3.20 -13.02 7.34
CA ASP A 53 3.18 -14.21 6.48
C ASP A 53 4.25 -14.16 5.39
N MET A 54 4.51 -12.97 4.82
CA MET A 54 5.59 -12.78 3.87
C MET A 54 6.97 -12.92 4.52
N ALA A 55 7.14 -12.49 5.79
CA ALA A 55 8.38 -12.70 6.53
C ALA A 55 8.62 -14.20 6.78
N LYS A 56 7.62 -14.93 7.29
CA LYS A 56 7.68 -16.39 7.49
C LYS A 56 7.95 -17.16 6.19
N ALA A 57 7.47 -16.65 5.07
CA ALA A 57 7.76 -17.22 3.76
C ALA A 57 9.16 -16.83 3.23
N HIS A 58 9.98 -16.10 4.00
CA HIS A 58 11.29 -15.55 3.59
C HIS A 58 11.23 -14.73 2.29
N ALA A 59 10.09 -14.06 2.06
CA ALA A 59 9.75 -13.40 0.81
C ALA A 59 10.05 -11.90 0.80
N ILE A 60 10.55 -11.32 1.90
CA ILE A 60 10.88 -9.91 2.00
C ILE A 60 12.41 -9.73 1.93
N LYS A 61 12.87 -8.89 0.98
CA LYS A 61 14.27 -8.44 0.93
C LYS A 61 14.48 -7.15 1.72
N PHE A 62 13.55 -6.20 1.56
CA PHE A 62 13.59 -4.87 2.16
C PHE A 62 12.21 -4.40 2.56
N ARG A 63 12.12 -3.65 3.64
CA ARG A 63 10.87 -3.08 4.14
C ARG A 63 11.08 -1.66 4.69
N ALA A 64 10.22 -0.74 4.29
CA ALA A 64 10.04 0.57 4.89
C ALA A 64 8.54 0.94 4.91
N PRO A 65 8.10 1.74 5.84
CA PRO A 65 8.72 2.29 7.04
C PRO A 65 8.51 1.40 8.27
N PHE A 66 8.23 2.01 9.41
CA PHE A 66 7.94 1.39 10.69
C PHE A 66 6.95 0.22 10.64
N SER A 67 7.27 -0.87 11.35
CA SER A 67 6.41 -2.05 11.51
C SER A 67 6.20 -2.41 12.97
N THR A 68 4.96 -2.80 13.29
CA THR A 68 4.59 -3.32 14.63
C THR A 68 4.39 -4.83 14.64
N ASN A 69 4.53 -5.50 13.48
CA ASN A 69 4.31 -6.93 13.37
C ASN A 69 5.44 -7.71 14.08
N LYS A 70 5.06 -8.67 14.94
CA LYS A 70 6.01 -9.44 15.74
C LYS A 70 6.86 -10.37 14.87
N ASP A 71 6.22 -11.14 14.00
CA ASP A 71 6.89 -12.12 13.15
C ASP A 71 7.90 -11.41 12.23
N PHE A 72 7.49 -10.30 11.63
CA PHE A 72 8.38 -9.46 10.82
C PHE A 72 9.62 -9.01 11.61
N ARG A 73 9.43 -8.45 12.82
CA ARG A 73 10.55 -7.98 13.65
C ARG A 73 11.53 -9.08 14.05
N GLU A 74 11.04 -10.31 14.26
CA GLU A 74 11.90 -11.45 14.52
C GLU A 74 12.84 -11.71 13.34
N HIS A 75 12.35 -11.71 12.10
CA HIS A 75 13.15 -11.89 10.90
C HIS A 75 14.12 -10.72 10.63
N VAL A 76 13.74 -9.49 10.96
CA VAL A 76 14.65 -8.33 10.92
C VAL A 76 15.79 -8.51 11.94
N ASN A 77 15.47 -8.91 13.18
CA ASN A 77 16.48 -9.12 14.23
C ASN A 77 17.43 -10.28 13.91
N MET A 78 17.00 -11.27 13.13
CA MET A 78 17.85 -12.34 12.60
C MET A 78 18.72 -11.90 11.41
N GLY A 79 18.56 -10.68 10.92
CA GLY A 79 19.31 -10.17 9.76
C GLY A 79 18.84 -10.71 8.40
N GLU A 80 17.65 -11.29 8.32
CA GLU A 80 17.11 -11.89 7.10
C GLU A 80 16.40 -10.87 6.18
N ILE A 81 15.98 -9.74 6.77
CA ILE A 81 15.27 -8.64 6.09
C ILE A 81 16.01 -7.34 6.33
N GLU A 82 16.32 -6.62 5.26
CA GLU A 82 16.80 -5.25 5.34
C GLU A 82 15.61 -4.33 5.72
N TYR A 83 15.82 -3.49 6.72
CA TYR A 83 14.74 -2.66 7.27
C TYR A 83 15.19 -1.23 7.49
N GLU A 84 14.33 -0.29 7.11
CA GLU A 84 14.51 1.12 7.39
C GLU A 84 13.30 1.67 8.15
N ASP A 85 13.55 2.14 9.38
CA ASP A 85 12.55 2.85 10.20
C ASP A 85 12.52 4.33 9.82
N THR A 86 11.89 4.61 8.71
CA THR A 86 11.69 5.97 8.22
C THR A 86 10.46 6.62 8.87
N HIS A 87 10.54 7.92 9.12
CA HIS A 87 9.40 8.71 9.59
C HIS A 87 8.24 8.61 8.56
N LEU A 88 7.03 8.27 9.03
CA LEU A 88 5.88 7.98 8.17
C LEU A 88 5.54 9.14 7.22
N GLY A 89 5.62 10.38 7.70
CA GLY A 89 5.37 11.57 6.90
C GLY A 89 6.37 11.78 5.75
N HIS A 90 7.54 11.12 5.77
CA HIS A 90 8.54 11.22 4.73
C HIS A 90 8.43 10.13 3.67
N MET A 91 7.63 9.08 3.89
CA MET A 91 7.59 7.95 2.95
C MET A 91 7.22 8.35 1.52
N ALA A 92 6.10 9.06 1.36
CA ALA A 92 5.68 9.50 0.03
C ALA A 92 6.73 10.42 -0.64
N GLU A 93 7.38 11.28 0.15
CA GLU A 93 8.44 12.17 -0.34
C GLU A 93 9.66 11.37 -0.81
N ARG A 94 10.13 10.42 -0.02
CA ARG A 94 11.26 9.56 -0.38
C ARG A 94 11.01 8.73 -1.63
N LEU A 95 9.77 8.23 -1.80
CA LEU A 95 9.38 7.58 -3.05
C LEU A 95 9.46 8.53 -4.24
N ARG A 96 8.94 9.75 -4.11
CA ARG A 96 9.00 10.77 -5.18
C ARG A 96 10.42 11.15 -5.55
N HIS A 97 11.33 11.18 -4.58
CA HIS A 97 12.74 11.46 -4.80
C HIS A 97 13.56 10.26 -5.29
N GLY A 98 12.95 9.09 -5.44
CA GLY A 98 13.61 7.89 -5.95
C GLY A 98 14.62 7.26 -4.98
N PHE A 99 14.56 7.53 -3.66
CA PHE A 99 15.50 6.97 -2.67
C PHE A 99 15.50 5.44 -2.64
N TYR A 100 14.39 4.81 -3.02
CA TYR A 100 14.24 3.36 -3.05
C TYR A 100 14.29 2.76 -4.46
N GLY A 101 14.68 3.59 -5.46
CA GLY A 101 14.64 3.20 -6.85
C GLY A 101 13.22 3.14 -7.42
N ASP A 102 13.08 2.44 -8.54
CA ASP A 102 11.80 2.30 -9.23
C ASP A 102 10.79 1.49 -8.42
N MET A 103 9.51 1.89 -8.50
CA MET A 103 8.39 1.10 -8.02
C MET A 103 7.84 0.25 -9.17
N ASP A 104 8.04 -1.07 -9.09
CA ASP A 104 7.61 -1.98 -10.15
C ASP A 104 6.10 -2.25 -10.07
N TRP A 105 5.56 -2.29 -8.84
CA TRP A 105 4.17 -2.59 -8.59
C TRP A 105 3.52 -1.64 -7.57
N LEU A 106 2.25 -1.35 -7.80
CA LEU A 106 1.31 -0.95 -6.76
C LEU A 106 0.30 -2.08 -6.56
N ILE A 107 0.11 -2.51 -5.32
CA ILE A 107 -1.01 -3.36 -4.94
C ILE A 107 -1.88 -2.54 -4.00
N VAL A 108 -3.14 -2.32 -4.37
CA VAL A 108 -4.05 -1.42 -3.66
C VAL A 108 -5.40 -2.04 -3.43
N GLU A 109 -5.93 -1.91 -2.20
CA GLU A 109 -7.31 -2.26 -1.89
C GLU A 109 -8.25 -1.11 -2.27
N ALA A 110 -9.34 -1.43 -2.95
CA ALA A 110 -10.38 -0.50 -3.35
C ALA A 110 -11.77 -1.01 -2.94
N SER A 111 -12.69 -0.09 -2.69
CA SER A 111 -14.12 -0.38 -2.43
C SER A 111 -14.97 -0.27 -3.69
N ASP A 112 -14.45 0.43 -4.71
CA ASP A 112 -15.13 0.65 -5.98
C ASP A 112 -14.15 1.06 -7.06
N ILE A 113 -14.51 0.83 -8.33
CA ILE A 113 -13.73 1.16 -9.51
C ILE A 113 -14.68 1.80 -10.53
N GLU A 114 -14.36 3.01 -10.95
CA GLU A 114 -15.03 3.69 -12.06
C GLU A 114 -14.07 3.73 -13.25
N GLU A 115 -14.46 3.14 -14.38
CA GLU A 115 -13.63 3.04 -15.58
C GLU A 115 -13.95 4.17 -16.57
N TYR A 116 -12.91 4.74 -17.14
CA TYR A 116 -12.93 5.72 -18.22
C TYR A 116 -12.00 5.24 -19.35
N ASP A 117 -12.02 5.89 -20.50
CA ASP A 117 -11.29 5.43 -21.68
C ASP A 117 -9.79 5.16 -21.43
N ASP A 118 -9.09 6.09 -20.83
CA ASP A 118 -7.65 6.02 -20.60
C ASP A 118 -7.26 5.92 -19.12
N GLU A 119 -8.20 6.05 -18.20
CA GLU A 119 -7.94 6.07 -16.78
C GLU A 119 -9.01 5.35 -15.96
N CYS A 120 -8.66 5.01 -14.73
CA CYS A 120 -9.55 4.38 -13.78
C CYS A 120 -9.53 5.18 -12.47
N HIS A 121 -10.70 5.45 -11.90
CA HIS A 121 -10.83 6.09 -10.60
C HIS A 121 -11.11 5.06 -9.52
N LEU A 122 -10.20 4.91 -8.60
CA LEU A 122 -10.34 4.00 -7.47
C LEU A 122 -10.90 4.71 -6.26
N SER A 123 -11.98 4.19 -5.70
CA SER A 123 -12.46 4.54 -4.37
C SER A 123 -11.73 3.68 -3.35
N LEU A 124 -10.91 4.30 -2.49
CA LEU A 124 -10.21 3.58 -1.44
C LEU A 124 -11.17 3.06 -0.36
N THR A 125 -10.70 2.15 0.46
CA THR A 125 -11.45 1.59 1.60
C THR A 125 -11.30 2.49 2.82
N SER A 126 -10.70 2.05 3.90
CA SER A 126 -10.62 2.78 5.17
C SER A 126 -9.41 3.71 5.27
N ALA A 127 -8.34 3.43 4.52
CA ALA A 127 -7.13 4.25 4.52
C ALA A 127 -6.39 4.19 3.18
N GLY A 128 -5.70 5.28 2.83
CA GLY A 128 -4.95 5.38 1.57
C GLY A 128 -3.43 5.24 1.74
N GLY A 129 -2.88 5.73 2.84
CA GLY A 129 -1.43 5.75 3.03
C GLY A 129 -0.72 6.53 1.91
N ILE A 130 0.17 5.85 1.19
CA ILE A 130 1.00 6.43 0.11
C ILE A 130 0.42 6.22 -1.29
N VAL A 131 -0.83 5.75 -1.43
CA VAL A 131 -1.40 5.30 -2.72
C VAL A 131 -1.33 6.37 -3.79
N ALA A 132 -1.64 7.63 -3.49
CA ALA A 132 -1.62 8.70 -4.48
C ALA A 132 -0.24 8.83 -5.17
N THR A 133 0.82 8.84 -4.37
CA THR A 133 2.20 8.87 -4.87
C THR A 133 2.56 7.56 -5.60
N ALA A 134 2.21 6.41 -5.03
CA ALA A 134 2.55 5.11 -5.58
C ALA A 134 1.85 4.84 -6.93
N ALA A 135 0.59 5.26 -7.10
CA ALA A 135 -0.15 5.13 -8.36
C ALA A 135 0.52 5.86 -9.52
N ARG A 136 1.11 7.02 -9.23
CA ARG A 136 1.88 7.79 -10.22
C ARG A 136 3.19 7.09 -10.58
N LEU A 137 3.92 6.58 -9.60
CA LEU A 137 5.27 6.05 -9.77
C LEU A 137 5.32 4.59 -10.25
N ALA A 138 4.36 3.77 -9.85
CA ALA A 138 4.36 2.35 -10.20
C ALA A 138 4.24 2.11 -11.69
N LYS A 139 4.96 1.10 -12.17
CA LYS A 139 4.91 0.63 -13.57
C LYS A 139 3.67 -0.22 -13.83
N ARG A 140 3.23 -0.99 -12.84
CA ARG A 140 2.11 -1.95 -12.93
C ARG A 140 1.26 -1.88 -11.67
N VAL A 141 -0.04 -2.11 -11.82
CA VAL A 141 -1.02 -2.02 -10.73
C VAL A 141 -1.85 -3.28 -10.66
N ILE A 142 -2.02 -3.82 -9.46
CA ILE A 142 -3.04 -4.83 -9.14
C ILE A 142 -4.02 -4.18 -8.17
N ILE A 143 -5.30 -4.28 -8.49
CA ILE A 143 -6.37 -3.75 -7.66
C ILE A 143 -7.04 -4.93 -6.94
N GLU A 144 -7.11 -4.85 -5.62
CA GLU A 144 -7.91 -5.76 -4.81
C GLU A 144 -9.25 -5.11 -4.50
N LEU A 145 -10.28 -5.48 -5.26
CA LEU A 145 -11.64 -4.95 -5.08
C LEU A 145 -12.32 -5.71 -3.93
N ASN A 146 -12.41 -5.03 -2.78
CA ASN A 146 -12.90 -5.65 -1.56
C ASN A 146 -14.36 -5.27 -1.26
N HIS A 147 -15.28 -6.17 -1.59
CA HIS A 147 -16.72 -6.03 -1.37
C HIS A 147 -17.17 -6.08 0.11
N PHE A 148 -16.25 -6.18 1.04
CA PHE A 148 -16.53 -5.96 2.46
C PHE A 148 -16.86 -4.49 2.74
N HIS A 149 -16.21 -3.59 2.02
CA HIS A 149 -16.40 -2.15 2.15
C HIS A 149 -17.51 -1.63 1.23
N SER A 150 -18.19 -0.60 1.69
CA SER A 150 -19.17 0.10 0.88
C SER A 150 -18.49 1.00 -0.16
N PRO A 151 -18.97 1.11 -1.40
CA PRO A 151 -18.51 2.12 -2.36
C PRO A 151 -18.57 3.56 -1.82
N ARG A 152 -19.44 3.81 -0.82
CA ARG A 152 -19.52 5.12 -0.13
C ARG A 152 -18.27 5.46 0.67
N SER A 153 -17.34 4.53 0.88
CA SER A 153 -16.06 4.78 1.56
C SER A 153 -15.27 5.92 0.90
N ARG A 154 -15.48 6.15 -0.41
CA ARG A 154 -14.91 7.32 -1.11
C ARG A 154 -15.20 8.66 -0.43
N MET A 155 -16.33 8.78 0.28
CA MET A 155 -16.72 10.02 0.98
C MET A 155 -15.82 10.34 2.17
N LEU A 156 -15.03 9.37 2.65
CA LEU A 156 -14.10 9.52 3.75
C LEU A 156 -12.76 10.16 3.33
N HIS A 157 -12.50 10.23 2.02
CA HIS A 157 -11.20 10.63 1.50
C HIS A 157 -11.20 12.05 0.92
N ASP A 158 -10.07 12.72 1.13
CA ASP A 158 -9.68 13.97 0.49
C ASP A 158 -8.18 13.84 0.17
N THR A 159 -7.88 13.23 -0.98
CA THR A 159 -6.53 12.86 -1.37
C THR A 159 -5.90 13.95 -2.20
N TYR A 160 -4.82 14.51 -1.71
CA TYR A 160 -4.05 15.55 -2.35
C TYR A 160 -2.60 15.13 -2.58
N GLU A 161 -2.15 15.16 -3.82
CA GLU A 161 -0.76 14.96 -4.17
C GLU A 161 -0.06 16.33 -4.24
N PRO A 162 0.94 16.62 -3.38
CA PRO A 162 1.49 17.98 -3.21
C PRO A 162 2.39 18.44 -4.36
N GLY A 163 2.33 17.80 -5.51
CA GLY A 163 3.12 18.14 -6.69
C GLY A 163 4.50 17.48 -6.72
N GLU A 164 5.29 17.83 -7.73
CA GLU A 164 6.59 17.24 -7.96
C GLU A 164 7.67 17.80 -7.01
N CYS A 165 8.72 17.00 -6.81
CA CYS A 165 9.85 17.38 -6.01
C CYS A 165 10.64 18.52 -6.65
N GLY A 166 11.09 19.45 -5.82
CA GLY A 166 12.05 20.49 -6.22
C GLY A 166 11.45 21.83 -6.58
N PHE A 167 10.25 21.92 -7.14
CA PHE A 167 9.65 23.20 -7.52
C PHE A 167 8.16 23.25 -7.29
N GLY A 168 7.70 24.27 -6.55
CA GLY A 168 6.33 24.71 -6.60
C GLY A 168 5.31 23.82 -5.85
N ARG A 169 5.68 23.26 -4.69
CA ARG A 169 4.65 22.77 -3.75
C ARG A 169 3.67 23.89 -3.49
N LYS A 170 2.44 23.70 -3.93
CA LYS A 170 1.37 24.64 -3.62
C LYS A 170 0.95 24.46 -2.18
N PRO A 171 0.74 25.55 -1.42
CA PRO A 171 0.13 25.46 -0.10
C PRO A 171 -1.23 24.75 -0.18
N ILE A 172 -1.58 23.98 0.82
CA ILE A 172 -2.92 23.39 0.92
C ILE A 172 -3.89 24.53 1.24
N PRO A 173 -4.82 24.90 0.32
CA PRO A 173 -5.68 26.09 0.48
C PRO A 173 -6.92 25.79 1.33
N ILE A 174 -6.72 25.31 2.56
CA ILE A 174 -7.81 25.10 3.52
C ILE A 174 -8.01 26.39 4.30
N ILE A 175 -9.20 26.99 4.15
CA ILE A 175 -9.62 28.21 4.86
C ILE A 175 -10.77 27.92 5.82
N ASN A 176 -11.71 27.04 5.42
CA ASN A 176 -12.88 26.68 6.19
C ASN A 176 -12.83 25.23 6.66
N VAL A 177 -13.59 24.89 7.69
CA VAL A 177 -13.61 23.56 8.31
C VAL A 177 -14.06 22.46 7.34
N LEU A 178 -14.88 22.79 6.36
CA LEU A 178 -15.43 21.83 5.39
C LEU A 178 -14.74 21.85 4.02
N ASP A 179 -13.66 22.64 3.89
CA ASP A 179 -12.93 22.71 2.63
C ASP A 179 -12.28 21.38 2.31
N LYS A 180 -12.36 20.98 1.05
CA LYS A 180 -11.62 19.85 0.46
C LYS A 180 -10.68 20.37 -0.61
N VAL A 181 -9.48 19.79 -0.68
CA VAL A 181 -8.42 20.27 -1.59
C VAL A 181 -8.02 19.26 -2.63
N GLY A 182 -8.38 18.00 -2.44
CA GLY A 182 -8.06 16.89 -3.32
C GLY A 182 -9.30 16.18 -3.85
N ASN A 183 -9.05 14.94 -4.30
CA ASN A 183 -10.09 14.07 -4.82
C ASN A 183 -10.49 13.02 -3.79
N ASN A 184 -11.69 12.52 -3.88
CA ASN A 184 -12.16 11.40 -3.07
C ASN A 184 -11.89 10.04 -3.77
N TYR A 185 -11.04 10.02 -4.78
CA TYR A 185 -10.59 8.86 -5.53
C TYR A 185 -9.12 8.98 -5.90
N ILE A 186 -8.53 7.89 -6.34
CA ILE A 186 -7.18 7.83 -6.91
C ILE A 186 -7.31 7.58 -8.40
N THR A 187 -6.68 8.41 -9.21
CA THR A 187 -6.58 8.20 -10.66
C THR A 187 -5.42 7.26 -10.99
N ILE A 188 -5.69 6.25 -11.80
CA ILE A 188 -4.68 5.31 -12.33
C ILE A 188 -4.82 5.26 -13.85
N ASP A 189 -3.69 5.37 -14.56
CA ASP A 189 -3.63 5.10 -15.99
C ASP A 189 -4.06 3.64 -16.24
N ALA A 190 -5.11 3.44 -17.04
CA ALA A 190 -5.69 2.13 -17.31
C ALA A 190 -4.65 1.13 -17.88
N LYS A 191 -3.65 1.61 -18.60
CA LYS A 191 -2.57 0.80 -19.20
C LYS A 191 -1.65 0.16 -18.15
N LYS A 192 -1.60 0.71 -16.93
CA LYS A 192 -0.82 0.15 -15.82
C LYS A 192 -1.54 -0.99 -15.11
N ILE A 193 -2.87 -1.12 -15.27
CA ILE A 193 -3.67 -2.12 -14.56
C ILE A 193 -3.46 -3.49 -15.20
N VAL A 194 -2.85 -4.39 -14.44
CA VAL A 194 -2.54 -5.75 -14.87
C VAL A 194 -3.65 -6.73 -14.49
N GLY A 195 -4.38 -6.43 -13.43
CA GLY A 195 -5.48 -7.27 -12.99
C GLY A 195 -6.26 -6.69 -11.83
N VAL A 196 -7.49 -7.16 -11.70
CA VAL A 196 -8.39 -6.88 -10.58
C VAL A 196 -8.70 -8.21 -9.88
N VAL A 197 -8.54 -8.23 -8.57
CA VAL A 197 -8.84 -9.40 -7.72
C VAL A 197 -10.03 -9.05 -6.84
N GLU A 198 -11.14 -9.72 -7.04
CA GLU A 198 -12.32 -9.53 -6.18
C GLU A 198 -12.19 -10.34 -4.90
N CYS A 199 -12.53 -9.73 -3.77
CA CYS A 199 -12.55 -10.39 -2.47
C CYS A 199 -13.63 -9.81 -1.55
N LYS A 200 -13.83 -10.46 -0.41
CA LYS A 200 -14.70 -9.97 0.67
C LYS A 200 -14.04 -10.30 2.02
N ILE A 201 -13.04 -9.49 2.38
CA ILE A 201 -12.21 -9.73 3.56
C ILE A 201 -12.35 -8.55 4.51
N PRO A 202 -12.67 -8.77 5.79
CA PRO A 202 -12.76 -7.69 6.77
C PRO A 202 -11.39 -7.08 7.05
N GLU A 203 -11.39 -5.86 7.60
CA GLU A 203 -10.18 -5.22 8.09
C GLU A 203 -9.57 -5.98 9.26
N GLU A 204 -8.25 -5.97 9.33
CA GLU A 204 -7.48 -6.45 10.49
C GLU A 204 -7.19 -5.30 11.48
N ALA A 205 -8.12 -4.35 11.56
CA ALA A 205 -7.99 -3.16 12.38
C ALA A 205 -7.76 -3.51 13.86
N ARG A 206 -6.91 -2.75 14.51
CA ARG A 206 -6.68 -2.88 15.95
C ARG A 206 -7.91 -2.40 16.72
N THR A 207 -8.43 -3.26 17.58
CA THR A 207 -9.48 -2.88 18.51
C THR A 207 -8.87 -2.20 19.74
N PHE A 208 -9.45 -1.09 20.16
CA PHE A 208 -9.15 -0.51 21.48
C PHE A 208 -9.72 -1.44 22.55
N LYS A 209 -8.88 -1.93 23.44
CA LYS A 209 -9.37 -2.57 24.65
C LYS A 209 -9.95 -1.49 25.54
N ALA A 210 -11.20 -1.68 26.01
CA ALA A 210 -11.73 -0.82 27.03
C ALA A 210 -10.80 -0.86 28.24
N LEU A 211 -10.42 0.30 28.74
CA LEU A 211 -9.75 0.40 30.04
C LEU A 211 -10.79 0.02 31.08
N THR A 212 -10.68 -1.17 31.64
CA THR A 212 -11.46 -1.62 32.81
C THR A 212 -10.81 -1.14 34.08
#